data_bf704891dbf555eab01f6c0aa1e01bdc
#
_entry.id   bf704891dbf555eab01f6c0aa1e01bdc
#
_cell.length_a   1.000
_cell.length_b   1.000
_cell.length_c   1.000
_cell.angle_alpha   90.00
_cell.angle_beta   90.00
_cell.angle_gamma   90.00
#
_symmetry.space_group_name_H-M   'P 1'
#
loop_
_entity.id
_entity.type
_entity.pdbx_description
1 polymer ?
#
loop_
_entity_poly.entity_id
_entity_poly.type
_entity_poly.pdbx_seq_one_letter_code
_entity_poly.pdbx_strand_id
1 'polypeptide(L)'
;MAKRRLLTIALAAASAMTIVAHDFQGAVDRFVNQNIFKNASVGVCVLRLDSGTVVAANAPHQSLITASTMKTVTSASALELLGTDFTFLTEVNAVGKIHDNHLKGDLVVVGHGDPTLGSRHFAKMPNFVDSVVSAVKSLGIDRIDGNIIFDESAYPFETFSDLWMAEDLAYDYGPGVHALNFFDNLVRLSFDRSGNTATDFVFTPAVRNLEVVCHATIGDKQDMHRLLNIGPNPNILLYGSIKRSDKRYVSDFVNPNPAQLLCDSIDAALRNADIHVRHKHQHHADADTVLVMQYHSPKLKQIVQSLLDRSDNMFTEAVLRALALYNGQEATAAKGIATIDSLWRAKGLDTKPLFQRDGSGLARNGRASAHFFTQMLRQVNADSTAIGVPMASLMTRLGVTGNIGQRIKKSPLAGKIASKSGSMSDVQCYVGYFPVENPQYSWAILVNNWHGSRANLKDEIELLLLNLFSGLGGSSSSAAE
;
A
#
# COMPACT_ATOMS: atom_id res chain seq x y z
N MET A 1 47.67 -59.35 54.21
CA MET A 1 46.36 -59.09 53.60
C MET A 1 46.32 -57.65 53.07
N ALA A 2 46.60 -57.46 51.77
CA ALA A 2 46.70 -56.15 51.16
C ALA A 2 45.39 -55.84 50.34
N LYS A 3 44.65 -54.85 50.77
CA LYS A 3 43.51 -54.40 50.02
C LYS A 3 43.98 -53.40 48.93
N ARG A 4 43.95 -53.81 47.65
CA ARG A 4 44.10 -52.92 46.47
C ARG A 4 42.85 -52.11 46.34
N ARG A 5 42.96 -50.80 46.41
CA ARG A 5 41.92 -49.85 45.96
C ARG A 5 42.15 -49.58 44.49
N LEU A 6 41.19 -49.97 43.65
CA LEU A 6 41.09 -49.53 42.26
C LEU A 6 40.54 -48.10 42.23
N LEU A 7 41.30 -47.18 41.66
CA LEU A 7 40.88 -45.80 41.37
C LEU A 7 40.32 -45.78 39.96
N THR A 8 39.02 -45.68 39.82
CA THR A 8 38.36 -45.50 38.48
C THR A 8 38.38 -44.04 38.13
N ILE A 9 39.20 -43.66 37.15
CA ILE A 9 39.20 -42.33 36.59
C ILE A 9 38.08 -42.27 35.52
N ALA A 10 36.98 -41.61 35.84
CA ALA A 10 35.93 -41.29 34.86
C ALA A 10 36.39 -40.08 34.04
N LEU A 11 36.80 -40.30 32.81
CA LEU A 11 37.05 -39.25 31.84
C LEU A 11 35.69 -38.72 31.36
N ALA A 12 35.26 -37.56 31.87
CA ALA A 12 34.13 -36.84 31.34
C ALA A 12 34.57 -36.17 30.02
N ALA A 13 34.18 -36.73 28.90
CA ALA A 13 34.30 -36.07 27.60
C ALA A 13 33.27 -34.94 27.52
N ALA A 14 33.67 -33.74 27.86
CA ALA A 14 32.93 -32.55 27.57
C ALA A 14 32.99 -32.31 26.05
N SER A 15 31.94 -32.71 25.34
CA SER A 15 31.70 -32.32 23.97
C SER A 15 31.47 -30.80 23.95
N ALA A 16 32.51 -30.04 23.73
CA ALA A 16 32.36 -28.63 23.39
C ALA A 16 31.63 -28.55 22.05
N MET A 17 30.31 -28.39 22.08
CA MET A 17 29.59 -27.86 20.91
C MET A 17 30.14 -26.48 20.64
N THR A 18 31.05 -26.38 19.68
CA THR A 18 31.41 -25.10 19.08
C THR A 18 30.15 -24.56 18.44
N ILE A 19 29.48 -23.65 19.13
CA ILE A 19 28.46 -22.79 18.51
C ILE A 19 29.20 -21.98 17.45
N VAL A 20 29.16 -22.42 16.20
CA VAL A 20 29.65 -21.63 15.09
C VAL A 20 28.79 -20.37 15.08
N ALA A 21 29.40 -19.25 15.48
CA ALA A 21 28.74 -17.96 15.44
C ALA A 21 28.27 -17.71 13.99
N HIS A 22 27.00 -17.40 13.81
CA HIS A 22 26.43 -17.17 12.48
C HIS A 22 27.12 -15.96 11.83
N ASP A 23 27.69 -16.17 10.63
CA ASP A 23 28.49 -15.18 9.91
C ASP A 23 27.61 -14.21 9.12
N PHE A 24 26.88 -13.35 9.84
CA PHE A 24 26.02 -12.32 9.22
C PHE A 24 26.84 -11.35 8.36
N GLN A 25 27.96 -10.84 8.87
CA GLN A 25 28.76 -9.84 8.15
C GLN A 25 29.39 -10.44 6.90
N GLY A 26 29.96 -11.64 6.98
CA GLY A 26 30.51 -12.31 5.80
C GLY A 26 29.46 -12.60 4.71
N ALA A 27 28.18 -12.83 5.10
CA ALA A 27 27.11 -12.94 4.12
C ALA A 27 26.87 -11.63 3.36
N VAL A 28 26.88 -10.48 4.09
CA VAL A 28 26.74 -9.14 3.48
C VAL A 28 27.97 -8.81 2.61
N ASP A 29 29.18 -9.11 3.09
CA ASP A 29 30.41 -8.85 2.33
C ASP A 29 30.45 -9.64 1.01
N ARG A 30 30.05 -10.91 1.01
CA ARG A 30 29.93 -11.72 -0.21
C ARG A 30 28.91 -11.15 -1.18
N PHE A 31 27.78 -10.64 -0.68
CA PHE A 31 26.74 -10.02 -1.49
C PHE A 31 27.25 -8.76 -2.18
N VAL A 32 27.76 -7.79 -1.43
CA VAL A 32 28.14 -6.48 -1.99
C VAL A 32 29.35 -6.53 -2.94
N ASN A 33 30.17 -7.58 -2.83
CA ASN A 33 31.32 -7.80 -3.71
C ASN A 33 31.00 -8.48 -5.06
N GLN A 34 29.70 -8.78 -5.34
CA GLN A 34 29.29 -9.31 -6.64
C GLN A 34 29.48 -8.26 -7.75
N ASN A 35 29.85 -8.71 -8.96
CA ASN A 35 30.06 -7.83 -10.10
C ASN A 35 28.85 -6.95 -10.45
N ILE A 36 27.65 -7.42 -10.19
CA ILE A 36 26.39 -6.70 -10.43
C ILE A 36 26.33 -5.39 -9.63
N PHE A 37 27.07 -5.28 -8.51
CA PHE A 37 27.09 -4.11 -7.63
C PHE A 37 28.29 -3.18 -7.80
N LYS A 38 29.18 -3.44 -8.76
CA LYS A 38 30.44 -2.68 -8.93
C LYS A 38 30.23 -1.16 -8.98
N ASN A 39 29.12 -0.70 -9.59
CA ASN A 39 28.77 0.73 -9.72
C ASN A 39 27.45 1.06 -9.01
N ALA A 40 26.92 0.14 -8.23
CA ALA A 40 25.67 0.32 -7.50
C ALA A 40 25.90 1.05 -6.18
N SER A 41 24.85 1.69 -5.69
CA SER A 41 24.76 2.10 -4.30
C SER A 41 23.96 1.03 -3.53
N VAL A 42 24.61 0.42 -2.52
CA VAL A 42 24.04 -0.69 -1.77
C VAL A 42 24.07 -0.38 -0.28
N GLY A 43 22.88 -0.20 0.31
CA GLY A 43 22.69 -0.03 1.76
C GLY A 43 22.12 -1.32 2.36
N VAL A 44 22.81 -1.91 3.33
CA VAL A 44 22.34 -3.09 4.06
C VAL A 44 22.46 -2.82 5.55
N CYS A 45 21.45 -3.23 6.31
CA CYS A 45 21.50 -3.26 7.77
C CYS A 45 20.68 -4.46 8.28
N VAL A 46 21.27 -5.24 9.19
CA VAL A 46 20.61 -6.31 9.92
C VAL A 46 20.82 -6.02 11.41
N LEU A 47 19.73 -5.92 12.15
CA LEU A 47 19.72 -5.47 13.54
C LEU A 47 18.95 -6.47 14.41
N ARG A 48 19.51 -6.81 15.57
CA ARG A 48 18.82 -7.59 16.61
C ARG A 48 17.80 -6.72 17.33
N LEU A 49 16.57 -7.20 17.45
CA LEU A 49 15.48 -6.43 18.05
C LEU A 49 15.62 -6.28 19.57
N ASP A 50 16.15 -7.29 20.26
CA ASP A 50 16.32 -7.29 21.71
C ASP A 50 17.33 -6.24 22.19
N SER A 51 18.52 -6.23 21.59
CA SER A 51 19.65 -5.38 22.01
C SER A 51 19.78 -4.09 21.20
N GLY A 52 19.19 -4.03 19.98
CA GLY A 52 19.45 -2.94 19.04
C GLY A 52 20.85 -3.04 18.38
N THR A 53 21.54 -4.16 18.55
CA THR A 53 22.89 -4.38 17.99
C THR A 53 22.78 -4.62 16.50
N VAL A 54 23.53 -3.87 15.68
CA VAL A 54 23.75 -4.14 14.26
C VAL A 54 24.69 -5.34 14.14
N VAL A 55 24.21 -6.43 13.56
CA VAL A 55 24.97 -7.69 13.39
C VAL A 55 25.62 -7.80 12.04
N ALA A 56 25.13 -7.07 11.02
CA ALA A 56 25.78 -6.91 9.73
C ALA A 56 25.34 -5.61 9.05
N ALA A 57 26.24 -4.99 8.31
CA ALA A 57 25.93 -3.75 7.61
C ALA A 57 26.85 -3.50 6.41
N ASN A 58 26.33 -2.77 5.42
CA ASN A 58 27.10 -2.10 4.37
C ASN A 58 26.46 -0.74 4.11
N ALA A 59 27.22 0.34 4.19
CA ALA A 59 26.74 1.72 4.03
C ALA A 59 25.37 2.00 4.69
N PRO A 60 25.15 1.58 5.97
CA PRO A 60 23.82 1.54 6.58
C PRO A 60 23.18 2.92 6.75
N HIS A 61 23.96 3.98 6.80
CA HIS A 61 23.50 5.37 6.98
C HIS A 61 23.33 6.13 5.67
N GLN A 62 23.70 5.54 4.52
CA GLN A 62 23.50 6.17 3.23
C GLN A 62 22.01 6.25 2.89
N SER A 63 21.51 7.47 2.59
CA SER A 63 20.14 7.68 2.13
C SER A 63 20.02 7.29 0.66
N LEU A 64 19.26 6.22 0.39
CA LEU A 64 19.02 5.67 -0.94
C LEU A 64 17.54 5.78 -1.32
N ILE A 65 17.25 5.79 -2.62
CA ILE A 65 15.87 5.78 -3.11
C ILE A 65 15.23 4.47 -2.66
N THR A 66 14.04 4.60 -2.08
CA THR A 66 13.35 3.50 -1.37
C THR A 66 12.29 2.82 -2.18
N ALA A 67 11.75 3.49 -3.20
CA ALA A 67 10.52 3.06 -3.85
C ALA A 67 9.45 2.68 -2.81
N SER A 68 8.62 1.69 -3.09
CA SER A 68 7.50 1.28 -2.23
C SER A 68 7.86 0.71 -0.85
N THR A 69 9.17 0.59 -0.48
CA THR A 69 9.50 0.32 0.93
C THR A 69 9.15 1.51 1.83
N MET A 70 8.97 2.73 1.28
CA MET A 70 8.45 3.89 2.00
C MET A 70 7.07 3.62 2.64
N LYS A 71 6.23 2.77 2.03
CA LYS A 71 4.94 2.35 2.60
C LYS A 71 5.05 1.76 4.01
N THR A 72 6.21 1.16 4.32
CA THR A 72 6.47 0.65 5.67
C THR A 72 6.52 1.78 6.70
N VAL A 73 7.09 2.93 6.33
CA VAL A 73 7.14 4.12 7.21
C VAL A 73 5.73 4.66 7.44
N THR A 74 4.96 4.87 6.37
CA THR A 74 3.57 5.36 6.46
C THR A 74 2.68 4.42 7.27
N SER A 75 2.77 3.10 6.99
CA SER A 75 1.99 2.07 7.70
C SER A 75 2.35 1.98 9.17
N ALA A 76 3.65 1.97 9.50
CA ALA A 76 4.13 1.95 10.87
C ALA A 76 3.63 3.15 11.66
N SER A 77 3.75 4.35 11.08
CA SER A 77 3.29 5.59 11.71
C SER A 77 1.79 5.61 11.94
N ALA A 78 1.01 5.06 11.00
CA ALA A 78 -0.44 4.97 11.14
C ALA A 78 -0.85 3.99 12.24
N LEU A 79 -0.20 2.84 12.35
CA LEU A 79 -0.46 1.89 13.43
C LEU A 79 -0.13 2.48 14.81
N GLU A 80 0.95 3.27 14.90
CA GLU A 80 1.36 3.93 16.13
C GLU A 80 0.41 5.05 16.59
N LEU A 81 -0.08 5.87 15.66
CA LEU A 81 -0.86 7.07 15.98
C LEU A 81 -2.37 6.82 15.97
N LEU A 82 -2.87 6.09 14.97
CA LEU A 82 -4.31 5.85 14.80
C LEU A 82 -4.77 4.56 15.49
N GLY A 83 -3.85 3.61 15.72
CA GLY A 83 -4.17 2.29 16.24
C GLY A 83 -4.80 1.35 15.21
N THR A 84 -4.86 0.06 15.54
CA THR A 84 -5.33 -1.00 14.63
C THR A 84 -6.81 -0.94 14.30
N ASP A 85 -7.61 -0.37 15.20
CA ASP A 85 -9.07 -0.36 15.12
C ASP A 85 -9.64 0.93 14.49
N PHE A 86 -8.78 1.89 14.13
CA PHE A 86 -9.19 3.07 13.38
C PHE A 86 -9.96 2.68 12.11
N THR A 87 -11.00 3.44 11.79
CA THR A 87 -11.80 3.32 10.55
C THR A 87 -11.95 4.69 9.92
N PHE A 88 -11.94 4.73 8.60
CA PHE A 88 -12.39 5.92 7.87
C PHE A 88 -13.90 6.03 7.94
N LEU A 89 -14.42 7.25 7.97
CA LEU A 89 -15.85 7.54 7.99
C LEU A 89 -16.28 8.08 6.62
N THR A 90 -17.45 7.66 6.15
CA THR A 90 -18.17 8.31 5.04
C THR A 90 -19.59 8.55 5.50
N GLU A 91 -20.09 9.76 5.28
CA GLU A 91 -21.44 10.13 5.72
C GLU A 91 -22.33 10.39 4.52
N VAL A 92 -23.62 10.12 4.70
CA VAL A 92 -24.66 10.47 3.72
C VAL A 92 -25.70 11.31 4.45
N ASN A 93 -25.95 12.50 3.94
CA ASN A 93 -26.85 13.48 4.54
C ASN A 93 -27.95 13.86 3.55
N ALA A 94 -29.19 13.97 4.04
CA ALA A 94 -30.26 14.61 3.32
C ALA A 94 -30.26 16.11 3.70
N VAL A 95 -30.01 16.96 2.73
CA VAL A 95 -29.97 18.44 2.92
C VAL A 95 -31.21 19.05 2.27
N GLY A 96 -32.18 19.43 3.09
CA GLY A 96 -33.48 19.91 2.68
C GLY A 96 -34.59 19.43 3.62
N LYS A 97 -35.85 19.58 3.20
CA LYS A 97 -37.02 19.17 4.00
C LYS A 97 -37.55 17.81 3.52
N ILE A 98 -37.72 16.91 4.47
CA ILE A 98 -38.43 15.63 4.22
C ILE A 98 -39.90 15.82 4.62
N HIS A 99 -40.82 15.69 3.66
CA HIS A 99 -42.23 15.77 3.88
C HIS A 99 -42.99 14.85 2.94
N ASP A 100 -43.95 14.05 3.45
CA ASP A 100 -44.74 13.10 2.66
C ASP A 100 -43.87 12.16 1.81
N ASN A 101 -42.87 11.54 2.41
CA ASN A 101 -41.87 10.65 1.76
C ASN A 101 -40.99 11.31 0.69
N HIS A 102 -41.04 12.63 0.55
CA HIS A 102 -40.27 13.38 -0.43
C HIS A 102 -39.14 14.18 0.25
N LEU A 103 -37.91 13.99 -0.19
CA LEU A 103 -36.82 14.90 0.11
C LEU A 103 -36.86 16.05 -0.89
N LYS A 104 -37.28 17.24 -0.42
CA LYS A 104 -37.16 18.49 -1.17
C LYS A 104 -35.77 19.08 -0.91
N GLY A 105 -34.77 18.52 -1.58
CA GLY A 105 -33.37 18.81 -1.30
C GLY A 105 -32.46 17.78 -1.93
N ASP A 106 -31.17 17.85 -1.56
CA ASP A 106 -30.10 17.03 -2.11
C ASP A 106 -29.72 15.89 -1.17
N LEU A 107 -29.26 14.79 -1.72
CA LEU A 107 -28.53 13.76 -0.99
C LEU A 107 -27.03 14.03 -1.13
N VAL A 108 -26.36 14.32 -0.02
CA VAL A 108 -24.95 14.72 0.01
C VAL A 108 -24.10 13.59 0.58
N VAL A 109 -23.14 13.12 -0.19
CA VAL A 109 -22.13 12.12 0.25
C VAL A 109 -20.90 12.88 0.69
N VAL A 110 -20.54 12.79 1.98
CA VAL A 110 -19.40 13.49 2.58
C VAL A 110 -18.26 12.50 2.78
N GLY A 111 -17.12 12.81 2.17
CA GLY A 111 -15.93 11.97 2.19
C GLY A 111 -14.90 12.41 3.19
N HIS A 112 -14.29 11.42 3.88
CA HIS A 112 -13.14 11.63 4.78
C HIS A 112 -11.95 10.72 4.43
N GLY A 113 -11.83 10.35 3.14
CA GLY A 113 -10.67 9.66 2.60
C GLY A 113 -10.70 8.12 2.65
N ASP A 114 -11.87 7.49 2.88
CA ASP A 114 -11.96 6.03 2.86
C ASP A 114 -11.48 5.46 1.51
N PRO A 115 -10.36 4.69 1.47
CA PRO A 115 -9.87 4.11 0.22
C PRO A 115 -10.62 2.85 -0.20
N THR A 116 -11.56 2.36 0.61
CA THR A 116 -12.14 1.01 0.47
C THR A 116 -13.53 0.98 -0.16
N LEU A 117 -14.15 2.14 -0.43
CA LEU A 117 -15.50 2.19 -1.00
C LEU A 117 -15.53 1.51 -2.38
N GLY A 118 -16.34 0.44 -2.48
CA GLY A 118 -16.46 -0.34 -3.71
C GLY A 118 -15.17 -1.05 -4.14
N SER A 119 -14.14 -1.09 -3.29
CA SER A 119 -12.87 -1.73 -3.61
C SER A 119 -13.03 -3.24 -3.84
N ARG A 120 -12.47 -3.73 -4.95
CA ARG A 120 -12.40 -5.18 -5.25
C ARG A 120 -11.62 -5.98 -4.19
N HIS A 121 -10.81 -5.29 -3.39
CA HIS A 121 -9.97 -5.90 -2.36
C HIS A 121 -10.74 -6.11 -1.06
N PHE A 122 -11.88 -5.45 -0.90
CA PHE A 122 -12.78 -5.54 0.24
C PHE A 122 -14.20 -5.95 -0.16
N ALA A 123 -14.34 -6.79 -1.18
CA ALA A 123 -15.64 -7.25 -1.73
C ALA A 123 -16.54 -7.98 -0.72
N LYS A 124 -16.02 -8.37 0.45
CA LYS A 124 -16.80 -8.96 1.54
C LYS A 124 -17.45 -7.92 2.47
N MET A 125 -17.06 -6.65 2.36
CA MET A 125 -17.71 -5.56 3.08
C MET A 125 -19.11 -5.32 2.52
N PRO A 126 -20.06 -4.81 3.34
CA PRO A 126 -21.33 -4.35 2.83
C PRO A 126 -21.11 -3.38 1.66
N ASN A 127 -21.87 -3.55 0.59
CA ASN A 127 -21.78 -2.63 -0.55
C ASN A 127 -22.28 -1.25 -0.11
N PHE A 128 -21.44 -0.23 -0.26
CA PHE A 128 -21.77 1.12 0.16
C PHE A 128 -23.01 1.67 -0.55
N VAL A 129 -23.11 1.47 -1.87
CA VAL A 129 -24.25 1.97 -2.67
C VAL A 129 -25.55 1.31 -2.24
N ASP A 130 -25.56 -0.01 -2.02
CA ASP A 130 -26.73 -0.74 -1.54
C ASP A 130 -27.12 -0.31 -0.11
N SER A 131 -26.12 0.02 0.72
CA SER A 131 -26.34 0.54 2.07
C SER A 131 -27.01 1.91 2.04
N VAL A 132 -26.60 2.81 1.11
CA VAL A 132 -27.27 4.10 0.89
C VAL A 132 -28.72 3.92 0.49
N VAL A 133 -29.01 3.03 -0.49
CA VAL A 133 -30.38 2.74 -0.91
C VAL A 133 -31.23 2.25 0.26
N SER A 134 -30.69 1.32 1.06
CA SER A 134 -31.39 0.78 2.23
C SER A 134 -31.67 1.84 3.29
N ALA A 135 -30.71 2.74 3.54
CA ALA A 135 -30.84 3.83 4.50
C ALA A 135 -31.89 4.87 4.05
N VAL A 136 -31.88 5.24 2.76
CA VAL A 136 -32.88 6.16 2.17
C VAL A 136 -34.30 5.56 2.29
N LYS A 137 -34.47 4.26 1.99
CA LYS A 137 -35.74 3.54 2.15
C LYS A 137 -36.16 3.51 3.61
N SER A 138 -35.26 3.31 4.57
CA SER A 138 -35.61 3.24 5.99
C SER A 138 -36.14 4.56 6.55
N LEU A 139 -35.78 5.69 5.92
CA LEU A 139 -36.35 7.01 6.21
C LEU A 139 -37.70 7.25 5.52
N GLY A 140 -38.21 6.27 4.79
CA GLY A 140 -39.46 6.37 4.03
C GLY A 140 -39.38 7.27 2.80
N ILE A 141 -38.18 7.61 2.32
CA ILE A 141 -37.99 8.47 1.16
C ILE A 141 -38.19 7.63 -0.11
N ASP A 142 -39.19 7.99 -0.93
CA ASP A 142 -39.46 7.40 -2.24
C ASP A 142 -39.16 8.36 -3.40
N ARG A 143 -38.89 9.64 -3.07
CA ARG A 143 -38.58 10.68 -4.04
C ARG A 143 -37.60 11.71 -3.52
N ILE A 144 -36.65 12.07 -4.37
CA ILE A 144 -35.66 13.14 -4.13
C ILE A 144 -35.86 14.21 -5.22
N ASP A 145 -36.32 15.40 -4.81
CA ASP A 145 -36.50 16.57 -5.69
C ASP A 145 -35.24 17.46 -5.70
N GLY A 146 -34.07 16.86 -5.89
CA GLY A 146 -32.76 17.47 -5.91
C GLY A 146 -31.73 16.57 -6.57
N ASN A 147 -30.48 16.69 -6.18
CA ASN A 147 -29.35 15.98 -6.78
C ASN A 147 -28.71 15.00 -5.78
N ILE A 148 -27.96 14.05 -6.31
CA ILE A 148 -26.96 13.31 -5.55
C ILE A 148 -25.63 14.06 -5.77
N ILE A 149 -25.11 14.65 -4.72
CA ILE A 149 -23.87 15.44 -4.78
C ILE A 149 -22.84 14.94 -3.78
N PHE A 150 -21.59 15.29 -3.99
CA PHE A 150 -20.50 14.93 -3.13
C PHE A 150 -19.89 16.16 -2.46
N ASP A 151 -19.37 15.95 -1.24
CA ASP A 151 -18.56 16.90 -0.49
C ASP A 151 -17.19 16.29 -0.21
N GLU A 152 -16.17 16.88 -0.82
CA GLU A 152 -14.76 16.53 -0.65
C GLU A 152 -13.98 17.62 0.11
N SER A 153 -14.67 18.50 0.82
CA SER A 153 -14.04 19.64 1.53
C SER A 153 -13.04 19.24 2.62
N ALA A 154 -13.09 17.99 3.09
CA ALA A 154 -12.11 17.43 4.03
C ALA A 154 -10.70 17.36 3.43
N TYR A 155 -10.58 17.30 2.10
CA TYR A 155 -9.29 17.27 1.41
C TYR A 155 -9.12 18.55 0.59
N PRO A 156 -7.92 19.19 0.62
CA PRO A 156 -7.59 20.25 -0.32
C PRO A 156 -7.45 19.65 -1.72
N PHE A 157 -7.43 20.52 -2.73
CA PHE A 157 -7.30 20.13 -4.14
C PHE A 157 -5.87 19.64 -4.46
N GLU A 158 -5.46 18.55 -3.81
CA GLU A 158 -4.15 17.86 -3.98
C GLU A 158 -4.40 16.36 -4.17
N THR A 159 -4.94 15.97 -5.31
CA THR A 159 -5.23 14.57 -5.63
C THR A 159 -3.99 13.77 -5.99
N PHE A 160 -3.07 14.38 -6.72
CA PHE A 160 -1.82 13.77 -7.17
C PHE A 160 -0.64 14.55 -6.60
N SER A 161 0.44 13.85 -6.27
CA SER A 161 1.69 14.53 -5.91
C SER A 161 2.31 15.19 -7.16
N ASP A 162 2.74 16.43 -7.03
CA ASP A 162 3.51 17.17 -8.06
C ASP A 162 4.89 16.54 -8.35
N LEU A 163 5.31 15.59 -7.52
CA LEU A 163 6.56 14.83 -7.65
C LEU A 163 6.39 13.50 -8.38
N TRP A 164 5.16 13.14 -8.76
CA TRP A 164 4.91 11.95 -9.56
C TRP A 164 5.14 12.25 -11.04
N MET A 165 5.61 11.26 -11.77
CA MET A 165 5.79 11.40 -13.21
C MET A 165 4.45 11.36 -13.92
N ALA A 166 4.23 12.27 -14.87
CA ALA A 166 2.99 12.31 -15.66
C ALA A 166 2.68 10.97 -16.35
N GLU A 167 3.72 10.24 -16.75
CA GLU A 167 3.60 8.91 -17.34
C GLU A 167 3.03 7.87 -16.38
N ASP A 168 3.21 8.03 -15.04
CA ASP A 168 2.71 7.09 -14.05
C ASP A 168 1.20 7.26 -13.78
N LEU A 169 0.65 8.46 -14.01
CA LEU A 169 -0.71 8.83 -13.60
C LEU A 169 -1.83 8.08 -14.33
N ALA A 170 -1.57 7.49 -15.50
CA ALA A 170 -2.56 6.73 -16.26
C ALA A 170 -2.56 5.23 -15.95
N TYR A 171 -1.61 4.76 -15.15
CA TYR A 171 -1.48 3.34 -14.80
C TYR A 171 -2.22 3.01 -13.52
N ASP A 172 -2.59 1.75 -13.34
CA ASP A 172 -3.33 1.22 -12.19
C ASP A 172 -2.63 1.40 -10.83
N TYR A 173 -1.34 1.71 -10.84
CA TYR A 173 -0.56 2.07 -9.65
C TYR A 173 -0.47 3.59 -9.41
N GLY A 174 -0.98 4.42 -10.33
CA GLY A 174 -0.88 5.87 -10.29
C GLY A 174 -2.17 6.65 -9.94
N PRO A 175 -3.27 6.03 -9.43
CA PRO A 175 -4.43 6.81 -9.08
C PRO A 175 -4.12 7.79 -7.95
N GLY A 176 -4.64 9.00 -8.10
CA GLY A 176 -4.65 9.99 -7.04
C GLY A 176 -5.55 9.58 -5.87
N VAL A 177 -5.48 10.33 -4.79
CA VAL A 177 -6.32 10.12 -3.61
C VAL A 177 -7.32 11.26 -3.46
N HIS A 178 -8.55 10.92 -3.10
CA HIS A 178 -9.68 11.81 -2.96
C HIS A 178 -10.28 11.69 -1.56
N ALA A 179 -11.07 12.67 -1.12
CA ALA A 179 -11.88 12.51 0.07
C ALA A 179 -12.95 11.42 -0.14
N LEU A 180 -13.41 11.23 -1.38
CA LEU A 180 -14.28 10.13 -1.81
C LEU A 180 -13.57 9.29 -2.87
N ASN A 181 -12.86 8.26 -2.44
CA ASN A 181 -12.33 7.23 -3.33
C ASN A 181 -13.44 6.22 -3.66
N PHE A 182 -13.46 5.67 -4.87
CA PHE A 182 -14.43 4.67 -5.28
C PHE A 182 -13.88 3.75 -6.37
N PHE A 183 -14.14 2.43 -6.26
CA PHE A 183 -13.62 1.40 -7.18
C PHE A 183 -12.08 1.45 -7.35
N ASP A 184 -11.34 1.60 -6.25
CA ASP A 184 -9.87 1.76 -6.26
C ASP A 184 -9.39 2.97 -7.09
N ASN A 185 -10.28 3.95 -7.39
CA ASN A 185 -10.11 5.07 -8.33
C ASN A 185 -9.70 4.59 -9.74
N LEU A 186 -10.21 3.44 -10.15
CA LEU A 186 -9.91 2.81 -11.42
C LEU A 186 -11.20 2.54 -12.22
N VAL A 187 -11.04 2.48 -13.53
CA VAL A 187 -12.06 1.97 -14.46
C VAL A 187 -11.40 0.99 -15.42
N ARG A 188 -12.14 -0.03 -15.82
CA ARG A 188 -11.69 -0.99 -16.80
C ARG A 188 -12.02 -0.48 -18.20
N LEU A 189 -10.98 -0.24 -19.01
CA LEU A 189 -11.14 0.08 -20.43
C LEU A 189 -10.98 -1.19 -21.27
N SER A 190 -11.93 -1.44 -22.15
CA SER A 190 -11.82 -2.47 -23.18
C SER A 190 -12.04 -1.87 -24.57
N PHE A 191 -11.33 -2.38 -25.59
CA PHE A 191 -11.51 -1.99 -26.98
C PHE A 191 -11.14 -3.10 -27.96
N ASP A 192 -11.68 -3.02 -29.17
CA ASP A 192 -11.35 -3.91 -30.28
C ASP A 192 -9.99 -3.57 -30.88
N ARG A 193 -9.20 -4.59 -31.23
CA ARG A 193 -7.87 -4.49 -31.86
C ARG A 193 -7.64 -5.53 -32.97
N SER A 194 -8.71 -6.03 -33.56
CA SER A 194 -8.65 -7.00 -34.66
C SER A 194 -8.38 -6.33 -36.00
N GLY A 195 -8.83 -5.09 -36.18
CA GLY A 195 -8.66 -4.29 -37.39
C GLY A 195 -7.30 -3.60 -37.52
N ASN A 196 -7.27 -2.50 -38.27
CA ASN A 196 -6.08 -1.66 -38.46
C ASN A 196 -6.02 -0.49 -37.47
N THR A 197 -7.13 -0.20 -36.82
CA THR A 197 -7.28 0.84 -35.79
C THR A 197 -7.99 0.26 -34.57
N ALA A 198 -7.69 0.80 -33.39
CA ALA A 198 -8.44 0.47 -32.18
C ALA A 198 -9.81 1.14 -32.23
N THR A 199 -10.87 0.39 -31.94
CA THR A 199 -12.27 0.84 -31.98
C THR A 199 -13.08 0.30 -30.82
N ASP A 200 -14.31 0.79 -30.67
CA ASP A 200 -15.28 0.30 -29.68
C ASP A 200 -14.72 0.36 -28.25
N PHE A 201 -14.34 1.56 -27.82
CA PHE A 201 -13.85 1.82 -26.45
C PHE A 201 -15.01 1.80 -25.46
N VAL A 202 -14.91 0.92 -24.46
CA VAL A 202 -15.93 0.75 -23.41
C VAL A 202 -15.31 0.81 -22.04
N PHE A 203 -15.79 1.71 -21.20
CA PHE A 203 -15.46 1.75 -19.76
C PHE A 203 -16.43 0.90 -18.94
N THR A 204 -15.91 0.17 -17.99
CA THR A 204 -16.68 -0.60 -16.99
C THR A 204 -16.15 -0.31 -15.58
N PRO A 205 -16.94 0.25 -14.65
CA PRO A 205 -18.27 0.83 -14.91
C PRO A 205 -18.22 2.00 -15.92
N ALA A 206 -19.38 2.35 -16.50
CA ALA A 206 -19.47 3.51 -17.38
C ALA A 206 -19.14 4.80 -16.63
N VAL A 207 -18.30 5.64 -17.19
CA VAL A 207 -17.86 6.91 -16.61
C VAL A 207 -18.29 8.06 -17.50
N ARG A 208 -18.89 9.09 -16.92
CA ARG A 208 -19.22 10.31 -17.65
C ARG A 208 -17.97 11.15 -17.86
N ASN A 209 -17.92 11.84 -18.99
CA ASN A 209 -16.90 12.87 -19.29
C ASN A 209 -15.44 12.36 -19.25
N LEU A 210 -15.20 11.06 -19.50
CA LEU A 210 -13.87 10.51 -19.69
C LEU A 210 -13.78 9.96 -21.11
N GLU A 211 -12.91 10.55 -21.92
CA GLU A 211 -12.74 10.17 -23.33
C GLU A 211 -11.45 9.39 -23.55
N VAL A 212 -11.40 8.62 -24.65
CA VAL A 212 -10.18 7.96 -25.12
C VAL A 212 -9.75 8.63 -26.43
N VAL A 213 -8.54 9.19 -26.43
CA VAL A 213 -7.87 9.70 -27.64
C VAL A 213 -6.81 8.67 -28.03
N CYS A 214 -7.00 7.98 -29.16
CA CYS A 214 -6.11 6.91 -29.59
C CYS A 214 -5.30 7.28 -30.82
N HIS A 215 -4.01 7.45 -30.64
CA HIS A 215 -3.00 7.60 -31.72
C HIS A 215 -2.11 6.35 -31.86
N ALA A 216 -2.43 5.28 -31.14
CA ALA A 216 -1.68 4.04 -31.24
C ALA A 216 -1.99 3.29 -32.56
N THR A 217 -0.98 2.69 -33.16
CA THR A 217 -1.12 1.85 -34.35
C THR A 217 -1.32 0.39 -33.98
N ILE A 218 -2.13 -0.34 -34.75
CA ILE A 218 -2.28 -1.79 -34.59
C ILE A 218 -1.22 -2.52 -35.43
N GLY A 219 -0.43 -3.37 -34.80
CA GLY A 219 0.66 -4.10 -35.46
C GLY A 219 1.02 -5.42 -34.73
N ASP A 220 2.26 -5.87 -34.93
CA ASP A 220 2.72 -7.14 -34.36
C ASP A 220 3.32 -7.02 -32.96
N LYS A 221 3.64 -5.81 -32.52
CA LYS A 221 4.29 -5.52 -31.24
C LYS A 221 3.32 -4.86 -30.25
N GLN A 222 3.50 -5.17 -28.96
CA GLN A 222 2.86 -4.47 -27.86
C GLN A 222 3.87 -3.49 -27.25
N ASP A 223 3.70 -2.20 -27.53
CA ASP A 223 4.50 -1.10 -26.98
C ASP A 223 3.59 0.14 -26.86
N MET A 224 2.47 -0.07 -26.17
CA MET A 224 1.48 0.98 -25.97
C MET A 224 1.79 1.75 -24.70
N HIS A 225 1.85 3.05 -24.82
CA HIS A 225 1.94 4.01 -23.74
C HIS A 225 0.61 4.71 -23.51
N ARG A 226 0.43 5.24 -22.33
CA ARG A 226 -0.79 5.94 -21.92
C ARG A 226 -0.44 7.18 -21.10
N LEU A 227 -1.20 8.26 -21.31
CA LEU A 227 -1.16 9.47 -20.49
C LEU A 227 -2.57 9.83 -20.05
N LEU A 228 -2.70 10.35 -18.86
CA LEU A 228 -3.96 10.89 -18.34
C LEU A 228 -3.88 12.43 -18.39
N ASN A 229 -4.81 13.04 -19.09
CA ASN A 229 -5.08 14.46 -18.99
C ASN A 229 -6.15 14.70 -17.91
N ILE A 230 -5.81 15.48 -16.88
CA ILE A 230 -6.64 15.73 -15.69
C ILE A 230 -7.41 17.08 -15.82
N GLY A 231 -7.36 17.74 -16.98
CA GLY A 231 -8.04 19.03 -17.19
C GLY A 231 -9.57 18.96 -17.10
N PRO A 232 -10.27 20.05 -17.41
CA PRO A 232 -11.72 20.14 -17.34
C PRO A 232 -12.46 19.09 -18.20
N ASN A 233 -11.82 18.63 -19.28
CA ASN A 233 -12.27 17.51 -20.10
C ASN A 233 -11.23 16.40 -20.04
N PRO A 234 -11.27 15.55 -19.01
CA PRO A 234 -10.28 14.51 -18.81
C PRO A 234 -10.32 13.50 -19.97
N ASN A 235 -9.16 13.06 -20.39
CA ASN A 235 -9.04 12.03 -21.41
C ASN A 235 -7.83 11.14 -21.19
N ILE A 236 -7.92 9.94 -21.73
CA ILE A 236 -6.83 8.97 -21.77
C ILE A 236 -6.25 8.97 -23.17
N LEU A 237 -5.00 9.42 -23.30
CA LEU A 237 -4.25 9.36 -24.53
C LEU A 237 -3.53 8.00 -24.63
N LEU A 238 -3.80 7.25 -25.72
CA LEU A 238 -3.10 6.03 -26.08
C LEU A 238 -2.21 6.27 -27.29
N TYR A 239 -0.92 5.90 -27.20
CA TYR A 239 0.02 6.06 -28.31
C TYR A 239 1.02 4.89 -28.37
N GLY A 240 1.84 4.82 -29.43
CA GLY A 240 2.77 3.70 -29.66
C GLY A 240 2.14 2.59 -30.47
N SER A 241 2.37 1.33 -30.12
CA SER A 241 1.92 0.16 -30.87
C SER A 241 1.11 -0.80 -30.03
N ILE A 242 -0.03 -1.25 -30.56
CA ILE A 242 -0.92 -2.26 -29.94
C ILE A 242 -0.83 -3.54 -30.75
N LYS A 243 -0.55 -4.65 -30.08
CA LYS A 243 -0.51 -5.96 -30.74
C LYS A 243 -1.90 -6.34 -31.24
N ARG A 244 -2.01 -6.67 -32.55
CA ARG A 244 -3.24 -7.16 -33.18
C ARG A 244 -3.73 -8.44 -32.49
N SER A 245 -5.03 -8.57 -32.29
CA SER A 245 -5.64 -9.78 -31.73
C SER A 245 -7.15 -9.74 -31.92
N ASP A 246 -7.76 -10.93 -32.14
CA ASP A 246 -9.21 -11.12 -32.13
C ASP A 246 -9.82 -11.00 -30.72
N LYS A 247 -8.98 -11.02 -29.67
CA LYS A 247 -9.41 -10.73 -28.30
C LYS A 247 -9.34 -9.24 -28.04
N ARG A 248 -10.37 -8.69 -27.44
CA ARG A 248 -10.37 -7.29 -26.98
C ARG A 248 -9.14 -7.03 -26.09
N TYR A 249 -8.62 -5.82 -26.20
CA TYR A 249 -7.71 -5.31 -25.17
C TYR A 249 -8.52 -5.01 -23.91
N VAL A 250 -8.01 -5.36 -22.74
CA VAL A 250 -8.66 -5.08 -21.44
C VAL A 250 -7.57 -4.70 -20.45
N SER A 251 -7.71 -3.54 -19.82
CA SER A 251 -6.81 -3.07 -18.76
C SER A 251 -7.52 -2.10 -17.83
N ASP A 252 -7.01 -1.97 -16.61
CA ASP A 252 -7.47 -0.95 -15.67
C ASP A 252 -6.72 0.37 -15.95
N PHE A 253 -7.44 1.48 -15.86
CA PHE A 253 -6.98 2.85 -16.06
C PHE A 253 -7.48 3.71 -14.91
N VAL A 254 -6.77 4.81 -14.64
CA VAL A 254 -7.17 5.75 -13.60
C VAL A 254 -8.47 6.47 -13.97
N ASN A 255 -9.40 6.49 -13.03
CA ASN A 255 -10.55 7.38 -13.05
C ASN A 255 -10.20 8.68 -12.30
N PRO A 256 -10.15 9.84 -12.97
CA PRO A 256 -9.82 11.10 -12.33
C PRO A 256 -10.97 11.68 -11.48
N ASN A 257 -12.18 11.14 -11.58
CA ASN A 257 -13.38 11.63 -10.89
C ASN A 257 -14.13 10.50 -10.16
N PRO A 258 -13.54 9.87 -9.16
CA PRO A 258 -14.19 8.75 -8.45
C PRO A 258 -15.44 9.16 -7.68
N ALA A 259 -15.49 10.37 -7.12
CA ALA A 259 -16.66 10.90 -6.43
C ALA A 259 -17.88 11.04 -7.36
N GLN A 260 -17.68 11.49 -8.60
CA GLN A 260 -18.76 11.56 -9.60
C GLN A 260 -19.27 10.17 -9.95
N LEU A 261 -18.37 9.20 -10.15
CA LEU A 261 -18.75 7.80 -10.42
C LEU A 261 -19.55 7.20 -9.26
N LEU A 262 -19.20 7.53 -8.01
CA LEU A 262 -19.94 7.12 -6.83
C LEU A 262 -21.36 7.69 -6.82
N CYS A 263 -21.52 9.00 -7.06
CA CYS A 263 -22.83 9.64 -7.11
C CYS A 263 -23.70 9.09 -8.27
N ASP A 264 -23.13 8.87 -9.43
CA ASP A 264 -23.82 8.24 -10.57
C ASP A 264 -24.27 6.81 -10.24
N SER A 265 -23.46 6.07 -9.49
CA SER A 265 -23.79 4.71 -9.05
C SER A 265 -24.93 4.71 -8.02
N ILE A 266 -24.93 5.67 -7.09
CA ILE A 266 -26.01 5.85 -6.12
C ILE A 266 -27.30 6.24 -6.83
N ASP A 267 -27.26 7.21 -7.76
CA ASP A 267 -28.43 7.65 -8.54
C ASP A 267 -29.07 6.48 -9.30
N ALA A 268 -28.24 5.70 -9.99
CA ALA A 268 -28.70 4.51 -10.72
C ALA A 268 -29.32 3.45 -9.78
N ALA A 269 -28.71 3.21 -8.62
CA ALA A 269 -29.20 2.24 -7.66
C ALA A 269 -30.52 2.69 -7.00
N LEU A 270 -30.65 3.97 -6.67
CA LEU A 270 -31.91 4.54 -6.15
C LEU A 270 -33.05 4.39 -7.16
N ARG A 271 -32.80 4.70 -8.44
CA ARG A 271 -33.80 4.52 -9.52
C ARG A 271 -34.20 3.06 -9.71
N ASN A 272 -33.23 2.15 -9.66
CA ASN A 272 -33.49 0.70 -9.75
C ASN A 272 -34.28 0.17 -8.55
N ALA A 273 -34.29 0.92 -7.45
CA ALA A 273 -35.03 0.61 -6.22
C ALA A 273 -36.38 1.37 -6.13
N ASP A 274 -36.84 1.96 -7.26
CA ASP A 274 -38.08 2.74 -7.39
C ASP A 274 -38.08 4.05 -6.58
N ILE A 275 -36.88 4.61 -6.27
CA ILE A 275 -36.77 5.93 -5.66
C ILE A 275 -36.49 6.95 -6.78
N HIS A 276 -37.45 7.87 -6.97
CA HIS A 276 -37.37 8.84 -8.06
C HIS A 276 -36.45 10.02 -7.76
N VAL A 277 -35.31 10.14 -8.47
CA VAL A 277 -34.42 11.31 -8.39
C VAL A 277 -34.75 12.29 -9.52
N ARG A 278 -35.11 13.53 -9.16
CA ARG A 278 -35.45 14.61 -10.08
C ARG A 278 -34.38 15.67 -10.03
N HIS A 279 -33.35 15.60 -10.80
CA HIS A 279 -32.27 16.57 -10.85
C HIS A 279 -32.77 18.03 -11.02
N LYS A 280 -32.96 18.71 -9.91
CA LYS A 280 -33.38 20.11 -9.87
C LYS A 280 -32.30 20.90 -9.11
N HIS A 281 -31.78 21.94 -9.74
CA HIS A 281 -30.97 22.92 -9.02
C HIS A 281 -31.88 23.72 -8.08
N GLN A 282 -31.81 23.44 -6.79
CA GLN A 282 -32.45 24.25 -5.76
C GLN A 282 -31.35 24.82 -4.86
N HIS A 283 -31.41 26.12 -4.62
CA HIS A 283 -30.52 26.76 -3.66
C HIS A 283 -31.17 26.63 -2.28
N HIS A 284 -30.54 25.85 -1.39
CA HIS A 284 -31.06 25.60 -0.04
C HIS A 284 -30.26 26.44 0.98
N ALA A 285 -30.51 27.77 1.01
CA ALA A 285 -29.76 28.69 1.90
C ALA A 285 -29.98 28.42 3.40
N ASP A 286 -31.15 27.81 3.77
CA ASP A 286 -31.52 27.49 5.15
C ASP A 286 -32.04 26.04 5.25
N ALA A 287 -31.32 25.07 4.69
CA ALA A 287 -31.76 23.71 4.63
C ALA A 287 -31.45 22.97 5.93
N ASP A 288 -32.45 22.24 6.44
CA ASP A 288 -32.23 21.26 7.49
C ASP A 288 -31.31 20.15 6.96
N THR A 289 -30.42 19.66 7.80
CA THR A 289 -29.56 18.51 7.48
C THR A 289 -29.93 17.35 8.36
N VAL A 290 -30.30 16.24 7.74
CA VAL A 290 -30.62 14.98 8.42
C VAL A 290 -29.59 13.93 8.02
N LEU A 291 -28.92 13.33 9.02
CA LEU A 291 -28.02 12.22 8.81
C LEU A 291 -28.80 11.00 8.31
N VAL A 292 -28.52 10.55 7.11
CA VAL A 292 -29.11 9.34 6.51
C VAL A 292 -28.38 8.10 6.99
N MET A 293 -27.02 8.11 6.90
CA MET A 293 -26.19 7.02 7.41
C MET A 293 -24.75 7.44 7.61
N GLN A 294 -24.07 6.69 8.46
CA GLN A 294 -22.61 6.66 8.57
C GLN A 294 -22.09 5.28 8.11
N TYR A 295 -21.05 5.29 7.33
CA TYR A 295 -20.38 4.08 6.86
C TYR A 295 -18.93 4.08 7.33
N HIS A 296 -18.51 2.98 7.94
CA HIS A 296 -17.15 2.80 8.43
C HIS A 296 -16.39 1.81 7.54
N SER A 297 -15.18 2.18 7.16
CA SER A 297 -14.26 1.29 6.45
C SER A 297 -13.92 0.03 7.25
N PRO A 298 -13.25 -0.97 6.65
CA PRO A 298 -12.51 -1.97 7.40
C PRO A 298 -11.54 -1.31 8.39
N LYS A 299 -11.18 -2.04 9.46
CA LYS A 299 -10.19 -1.57 10.43
C LYS A 299 -8.83 -1.32 9.77
N LEU A 300 -8.08 -0.33 10.27
CA LEU A 300 -6.79 0.08 9.74
C LEU A 300 -5.81 -1.09 9.55
N LYS A 301 -5.77 -2.05 10.49
CA LYS A 301 -4.93 -3.24 10.35
C LYS A 301 -5.19 -4.04 9.07
N GLN A 302 -6.45 -4.12 8.62
CA GLN A 302 -6.84 -4.81 7.39
C GLN A 302 -6.44 -3.99 6.16
N ILE A 303 -6.58 -2.66 6.24
CA ILE A 303 -6.15 -1.74 5.19
C ILE A 303 -4.62 -1.79 5.05
N VAL A 304 -3.87 -1.74 6.17
CA VAL A 304 -2.40 -1.84 6.18
C VAL A 304 -1.93 -3.17 5.62
N GLN A 305 -2.52 -4.29 6.02
CA GLN A 305 -2.18 -5.60 5.44
C GLN A 305 -2.39 -5.60 3.92
N SER A 306 -3.54 -5.10 3.47
CA SER A 306 -3.89 -5.02 2.06
C SER A 306 -2.92 -4.15 1.26
N LEU A 307 -2.58 -2.96 1.74
CA LEU A 307 -1.66 -2.06 1.04
C LEU A 307 -0.21 -2.56 1.03
N LEU A 308 0.24 -3.26 2.07
CA LEU A 308 1.58 -3.84 2.12
C LEU A 308 1.70 -5.05 1.18
N ASP A 309 0.71 -5.93 1.14
CA ASP A 309 0.70 -7.12 0.29
C ASP A 309 0.67 -6.77 -1.20
N ARG A 310 -0.17 -5.81 -1.60
CA ARG A 310 -0.32 -5.39 -3.00
C ARG A 310 0.57 -4.23 -3.39
N SER A 311 1.20 -3.58 -2.40
CA SER A 311 1.95 -2.36 -2.65
C SER A 311 1.08 -1.22 -3.19
N ASP A 312 -0.14 -1.08 -2.66
CA ASP A 312 -1.14 -0.14 -3.13
C ASP A 312 -0.74 1.31 -2.80
N ASN A 313 -0.61 2.15 -3.82
CA ASN A 313 -0.20 3.54 -3.66
C ASN A 313 -1.36 4.40 -3.14
N MET A 314 -2.55 4.30 -3.73
CA MET A 314 -3.71 5.12 -3.37
C MET A 314 -4.12 4.88 -1.91
N PHE A 315 -4.16 3.60 -1.47
CA PHE A 315 -4.45 3.28 -0.07
C PHE A 315 -3.42 3.89 0.87
N THR A 316 -2.15 3.89 0.48
CA THR A 316 -1.08 4.46 1.31
C THR A 316 -1.18 5.98 1.38
N GLU A 317 -1.53 6.64 0.28
CA GLU A 317 -1.74 8.09 0.25
C GLU A 317 -2.97 8.50 1.09
N ALA A 318 -4.03 7.69 1.10
CA ALA A 318 -5.19 7.91 1.98
C ALA A 318 -4.79 7.81 3.46
N VAL A 319 -4.00 6.79 3.82
CA VAL A 319 -3.47 6.63 5.18
C VAL A 319 -2.55 7.80 5.57
N LEU A 320 -1.71 8.29 4.66
CA LEU A 320 -0.87 9.46 4.92
C LEU A 320 -1.70 10.71 5.24
N ARG A 321 -2.80 10.93 4.52
CA ARG A 321 -3.69 12.07 4.77
C ARG A 321 -4.49 11.93 6.05
N ALA A 322 -4.86 10.70 6.42
CA ALA A 322 -5.48 10.44 7.72
C ALA A 322 -4.56 10.81 8.89
N LEU A 323 -3.23 10.62 8.75
CA LEU A 323 -2.25 11.08 9.75
C LEU A 323 -2.21 12.60 9.90
N ALA A 324 -2.39 13.36 8.81
CA ALA A 324 -2.50 14.82 8.88
C ALA A 324 -3.77 15.23 9.63
N LEU A 325 -4.92 14.65 9.28
CA LEU A 325 -6.21 14.92 9.94
C LEU A 325 -6.20 14.57 11.43
N TYR A 326 -5.58 13.42 11.78
CA TYR A 326 -5.42 13.02 13.18
C TYR A 326 -4.69 14.09 14.03
N ASN A 327 -3.72 14.75 13.43
CA ASN A 327 -2.96 15.83 14.07
C ASN A 327 -3.65 17.21 13.93
N GLY A 328 -4.91 17.26 13.53
CA GLY A 328 -5.69 18.50 13.35
C GLY A 328 -5.19 19.40 12.22
N GLN A 329 -4.48 18.82 11.24
CA GLN A 329 -3.94 19.55 10.09
C GLN A 329 -4.78 19.28 8.83
N GLU A 330 -4.61 20.12 7.80
CA GLU A 330 -5.14 19.83 6.46
C GLU A 330 -4.67 18.47 5.93
N ALA A 331 -5.54 17.76 5.22
CA ALA A 331 -5.27 16.46 4.63
C ALA A 331 -4.30 16.52 3.42
N THR A 332 -3.13 17.14 3.58
CA THR A 332 -2.08 17.21 2.55
C THR A 332 -0.98 16.17 2.78
N ALA A 333 -0.28 15.79 1.73
CA ALA A 333 0.88 14.90 1.84
C ALA A 333 1.96 15.53 2.74
N ALA A 334 2.22 16.84 2.59
CA ALA A 334 3.22 17.56 3.37
C ALA A 334 2.93 17.52 4.88
N LYS A 335 1.67 17.69 5.28
CA LYS A 335 1.25 17.66 6.70
C LYS A 335 1.32 16.25 7.28
N GLY A 336 0.92 15.23 6.51
CA GLY A 336 1.08 13.82 6.90
C GLY A 336 2.53 13.44 7.10
N ILE A 337 3.43 13.85 6.20
CA ILE A 337 4.89 13.65 6.31
C ILE A 337 5.45 14.35 7.55
N ALA A 338 5.03 15.58 7.84
CA ALA A 338 5.46 16.31 9.03
C ALA A 338 5.01 15.59 10.32
N THR A 339 3.82 15.02 10.32
CA THR A 339 3.31 14.20 11.45
C THR A 339 4.18 12.95 11.65
N ILE A 340 4.56 12.26 10.57
CA ILE A 340 5.46 11.10 10.60
C ILE A 340 6.83 11.47 11.16
N ASP A 341 7.44 12.55 10.67
CA ASP A 341 8.75 13.03 11.13
C ASP A 341 8.73 13.37 12.63
N SER A 342 7.68 14.06 13.07
CA SER A 342 7.48 14.41 14.49
C SER A 342 7.34 13.16 15.38
N LEU A 343 6.59 12.14 14.94
CA LEU A 343 6.43 10.88 15.65
C LEU A 343 7.78 10.19 15.89
N TRP A 344 8.55 9.99 14.81
CA TRP A 344 9.79 9.22 14.92
C TRP A 344 10.88 9.97 15.68
N ARG A 345 10.92 11.30 15.58
CA ARG A 345 11.79 12.13 16.45
C ARG A 345 11.38 12.02 17.92
N ALA A 346 10.10 12.08 18.22
CA ALA A 346 9.61 11.94 19.60
C ALA A 346 9.97 10.57 20.19
N LYS A 347 10.01 9.52 19.35
CA LYS A 347 10.49 8.17 19.72
C LYS A 347 12.02 8.04 19.73
N GLY A 348 12.77 9.13 19.53
CA GLY A 348 14.24 9.16 19.62
C GLY A 348 14.98 8.65 18.38
N LEU A 349 14.32 8.50 17.22
CA LEU A 349 14.98 8.11 16.00
C LEU A 349 15.62 9.33 15.30
N ASP A 350 16.81 9.13 14.71
CA ASP A 350 17.38 10.12 13.78
C ASP A 350 16.62 10.06 12.43
N THR A 351 15.82 11.09 12.17
CA THR A 351 15.03 11.21 10.92
C THR A 351 15.79 11.95 9.81
N LYS A 352 17.00 12.46 10.04
CA LYS A 352 17.78 13.16 9.01
C LYS A 352 18.01 12.33 7.73
N PRO A 353 18.18 10.99 7.80
CA PRO A 353 18.29 10.17 6.61
C PRO A 353 16.96 9.90 5.88
N LEU A 354 15.81 10.26 6.47
CA LEU A 354 14.48 10.08 5.90
C LEU A 354 14.07 11.31 5.08
N PHE A 355 13.97 11.17 3.78
CA PHE A 355 13.47 12.17 2.85
C PHE A 355 12.17 11.66 2.22
N GLN A 356 11.11 11.59 3.01
CA GLN A 356 9.80 11.21 2.52
C GLN A 356 9.21 12.32 1.64
N ARG A 357 8.57 11.98 0.51
CA ARG A 357 8.02 12.91 -0.48
C ARG A 357 6.54 12.65 -0.74
N ASP A 358 6.11 11.43 -0.47
CA ASP A 358 4.74 10.95 -0.56
C ASP A 358 4.56 9.80 0.46
N GLY A 359 3.39 9.24 0.57
CA GLY A 359 3.15 8.08 1.44
C GLY A 359 3.68 6.78 0.87
N SER A 360 3.61 6.65 -0.45
CA SER A 360 3.74 5.39 -1.17
C SER A 360 5.16 5.08 -1.66
N GLY A 361 6.02 6.11 -1.79
CA GLY A 361 7.33 6.00 -2.41
C GLY A 361 7.27 5.93 -3.95
N LEU A 362 6.21 6.44 -4.57
CA LEU A 362 6.12 6.58 -6.02
C LEU A 362 6.98 7.75 -6.50
N ALA A 363 7.10 8.82 -5.71
CA ALA A 363 8.01 9.92 -5.95
C ALA A 363 9.46 9.43 -6.05
N ARG A 364 10.12 9.68 -7.19
CA ARG A 364 11.45 9.12 -7.52
C ARG A 364 12.61 9.70 -6.69
N ASN A 365 12.35 10.67 -5.84
CA ASN A 365 13.32 11.32 -4.95
C ASN A 365 13.08 11.04 -3.45
N GLY A 366 12.13 10.16 -3.12
CA GLY A 366 11.94 9.66 -1.77
C GLY A 366 13.10 8.76 -1.35
N ARG A 367 13.75 9.04 -0.21
CA ARG A 367 14.95 8.33 0.26
C ARG A 367 14.90 8.04 1.75
N ALA A 368 15.56 6.96 2.15
CA ALA A 368 15.85 6.66 3.55
C ALA A 368 17.12 5.80 3.64
N SER A 369 17.69 5.66 4.84
CA SER A 369 18.81 4.76 5.06
C SER A 369 18.33 3.38 5.55
N ALA A 370 19.15 2.35 5.30
CA ALA A 370 18.87 1.00 5.80
C ALA A 370 18.83 0.96 7.33
N HIS A 371 19.70 1.75 8.00
CA HIS A 371 19.71 1.88 9.44
C HIS A 371 18.42 2.51 9.99
N PHE A 372 17.90 3.56 9.33
CA PHE A 372 16.62 4.16 9.74
C PHE A 372 15.49 3.12 9.72
N PHE A 373 15.36 2.36 8.63
CA PHE A 373 14.34 1.32 8.53
C PHE A 373 14.43 0.29 9.65
N THR A 374 15.64 -0.22 9.93
CA THR A 374 15.81 -1.26 10.96
C THR A 374 15.53 -0.74 12.36
N GLN A 375 15.91 0.50 12.69
CA GLN A 375 15.60 1.13 13.97
C GLN A 375 14.08 1.39 14.11
N MET A 376 13.44 1.92 13.07
CA MET A 376 12.00 2.13 13.06
C MET A 376 11.25 0.80 13.27
N LEU A 377 11.60 -0.25 12.53
CA LEU A 377 11.00 -1.57 12.67
C LEU A 377 11.23 -2.16 14.07
N ARG A 378 12.41 -1.92 14.68
CA ARG A 378 12.68 -2.32 16.07
C ARG A 378 11.72 -1.62 17.03
N GLN A 379 11.52 -0.31 16.88
CA GLN A 379 10.61 0.45 17.73
C GLN A 379 9.17 -0.06 17.62
N VAL A 380 8.65 -0.22 16.38
CA VAL A 380 7.30 -0.76 16.13
C VAL A 380 7.12 -2.17 16.72
N ASN A 381 8.17 -3.00 16.66
CA ASN A 381 8.10 -4.33 17.27
C ASN A 381 8.04 -4.26 18.80
N ALA A 382 8.77 -3.33 19.41
CA ALA A 382 8.72 -3.09 20.86
C ALA A 382 7.33 -2.61 21.30
N ASP A 383 6.68 -1.78 20.49
CA ASP A 383 5.36 -1.22 20.76
C ASP A 383 4.20 -2.14 20.34
N SER A 384 4.49 -3.33 19.80
CA SER A 384 3.48 -4.23 19.20
C SER A 384 2.32 -4.59 20.13
N THR A 385 2.55 -4.68 21.44
CA THR A 385 1.50 -4.93 22.44
C THR A 385 0.57 -3.72 22.57
N ALA A 386 1.11 -2.52 22.59
CA ALA A 386 0.33 -1.28 22.65
C ALA A 386 -0.45 -1.03 21.34
N ILE A 387 0.17 -1.32 20.21
CA ILE A 387 -0.44 -1.26 18.88
C ILE A 387 -1.56 -2.31 18.72
N GLY A 388 -1.43 -3.48 19.38
CA GLY A 388 -2.40 -4.56 19.33
C GLY A 388 -2.17 -5.56 18.18
N VAL A 389 -1.08 -5.42 17.41
CA VAL A 389 -0.68 -6.38 16.37
C VAL A 389 0.81 -6.27 16.07
N PRO A 390 1.54 -7.39 15.90
CA PRO A 390 2.90 -7.36 15.37
C PRO A 390 2.90 -6.94 13.89
N MET A 391 3.63 -5.88 13.54
CA MET A 391 3.70 -5.42 12.15
C MET A 391 4.22 -6.51 11.19
N ALA A 392 5.08 -7.40 11.65
CA ALA A 392 5.57 -8.54 10.88
C ALA A 392 4.43 -9.41 10.32
N SER A 393 3.33 -9.55 11.06
CA SER A 393 2.16 -10.35 10.64
C SER A 393 1.33 -9.69 9.54
N LEU A 394 1.47 -8.38 9.35
CA LEU A 394 0.78 -7.60 8.32
C LEU A 394 1.59 -7.47 7.01
N MET A 395 2.84 -7.92 7.03
CA MET A 395 3.74 -7.84 5.86
C MET A 395 3.67 -9.11 5.01
N THR A 396 4.03 -8.97 3.73
CA THR A 396 4.17 -10.10 2.80
C THR A 396 5.12 -11.16 3.35
N ARG A 397 4.75 -12.44 3.24
CA ARG A 397 5.58 -13.58 3.64
C ARG A 397 6.33 -14.13 2.42
N LEU A 398 7.64 -13.99 2.39
CA LEU A 398 8.46 -14.43 1.27
C LEU A 398 8.35 -15.94 1.03
N GLY A 399 8.17 -16.32 -0.23
CA GLY A 399 7.98 -17.71 -0.65
C GLY A 399 6.55 -18.23 -0.55
N VAL A 400 5.62 -17.45 0.06
CA VAL A 400 4.17 -17.75 0.14
C VAL A 400 3.37 -16.69 -0.61
N THR A 401 3.62 -15.42 -0.33
CA THR A 401 3.01 -14.27 -0.99
C THR A 401 4.10 -13.37 -1.57
N GLY A 402 3.76 -12.48 -2.52
CA GLY A 402 4.69 -11.52 -3.11
C GLY A 402 5.51 -12.05 -4.29
N ASN A 403 6.32 -11.16 -4.88
CA ASN A 403 7.00 -11.36 -6.18
C ASN A 403 8.47 -11.80 -6.07
N ILE A 404 8.98 -12.07 -4.88
CA ILE A 404 10.32 -12.60 -4.64
C ILE A 404 10.19 -13.99 -4.02
N GLY A 405 11.20 -14.81 -4.13
CA GLY A 405 11.29 -15.99 -3.31
C GLY A 405 11.14 -17.33 -4.04
N GLN A 406 11.56 -17.45 -5.31
CA GLN A 406 11.59 -18.77 -5.95
C GLN A 406 12.58 -19.72 -5.27
N ARG A 407 13.74 -19.20 -4.82
CA ARG A 407 14.72 -19.96 -4.03
C ARG A 407 14.22 -20.14 -2.59
N ILE A 408 13.71 -19.05 -1.97
CA ILE A 408 13.16 -19.07 -0.61
C ILE A 408 11.96 -20.01 -0.55
N LYS A 409 11.08 -20.03 -1.56
CA LYS A 409 9.92 -20.94 -1.65
C LYS A 409 10.31 -22.41 -1.49
N LYS A 410 11.49 -22.79 -1.99
CA LYS A 410 12.00 -24.16 -1.93
C LYS A 410 12.91 -24.43 -0.72
N SER A 411 13.02 -23.48 0.19
CA SER A 411 13.88 -23.56 1.38
C SER A 411 13.07 -23.67 2.68
N PRO A 412 13.70 -24.04 3.80
CA PRO A 412 13.07 -24.01 5.14
C PRO A 412 12.63 -22.61 5.60
N LEU A 413 13.00 -21.54 4.88
CA LEU A 413 12.63 -20.15 5.18
C LEU A 413 11.32 -19.71 4.53
N ALA A 414 10.67 -20.57 3.72
CA ALA A 414 9.39 -20.25 3.10
C ALA A 414 8.36 -19.84 4.14
N GLY A 415 7.79 -18.64 4.00
CA GLY A 415 6.80 -18.07 4.90
C GLY A 415 7.35 -17.54 6.23
N LYS A 416 8.66 -17.69 6.52
CA LYS A 416 9.28 -17.24 7.78
C LYS A 416 9.88 -15.84 7.73
N ILE A 417 10.01 -15.23 6.54
CA ILE A 417 10.56 -13.89 6.37
C ILE A 417 9.43 -12.94 6.02
N ALA A 418 9.17 -11.95 6.87
CA ALA A 418 8.27 -10.84 6.59
C ALA A 418 9.00 -9.78 5.77
N SER A 419 8.37 -9.25 4.72
CA SER A 419 9.02 -8.28 3.85
C SER A 419 8.05 -7.31 3.19
N LYS A 420 8.50 -6.07 2.99
CA LYS A 420 7.96 -5.13 2.01
C LYS A 420 8.99 -4.88 0.93
N SER A 421 8.60 -5.04 -0.32
CA SER A 421 9.43 -4.72 -1.48
C SER A 421 9.20 -3.30 -1.99
N GLY A 422 10.23 -2.70 -2.59
CA GLY A 422 10.17 -1.46 -3.36
C GLY A 422 10.89 -1.63 -4.68
N SER A 423 10.27 -1.20 -5.78
CA SER A 423 10.80 -1.39 -7.12
C SER A 423 10.38 -0.24 -8.03
N MET A 424 11.34 0.35 -8.72
CA MET A 424 11.15 1.27 -9.84
C MET A 424 12.37 1.17 -10.76
N SER A 425 12.45 1.98 -11.84
CA SER A 425 13.65 1.97 -12.69
C SER A 425 14.90 2.13 -11.84
N ASP A 426 15.87 1.20 -11.99
CA ASP A 426 17.18 1.19 -11.32
C ASP A 426 17.13 1.18 -9.77
N VAL A 427 15.98 0.83 -9.18
CA VAL A 427 15.80 0.70 -7.73
C VAL A 427 15.15 -0.63 -7.40
N GLN A 428 15.75 -1.36 -6.44
CA GLN A 428 15.18 -2.58 -5.86
C GLN A 428 15.51 -2.63 -4.37
N CYS A 429 14.49 -2.57 -3.53
CA CYS A 429 14.62 -2.48 -2.09
C CYS A 429 13.74 -3.50 -1.37
N TYR A 430 14.18 -3.94 -0.20
CA TYR A 430 13.42 -4.81 0.69
C TYR A 430 13.70 -4.43 2.14
N VAL A 431 12.66 -4.43 2.96
CA VAL A 431 12.75 -4.22 4.41
C VAL A 431 11.82 -5.18 5.12
N GLY A 432 12.19 -5.62 6.33
CA GLY A 432 11.30 -6.55 7.03
C GLY A 432 11.84 -7.13 8.32
N TYR A 433 11.26 -8.27 8.70
CA TYR A 433 11.56 -8.99 9.93
C TYR A 433 11.90 -10.46 9.70
N PHE A 434 12.64 -11.04 10.62
CA PHE A 434 12.86 -12.47 10.71
C PHE A 434 12.98 -12.93 12.18
N PRO A 435 12.38 -14.06 12.56
CA PRO A 435 11.27 -14.74 11.88
C PRO A 435 9.95 -13.95 11.96
N VAL A 436 8.91 -14.35 11.23
CA VAL A 436 7.60 -13.65 11.22
C VAL A 436 6.89 -13.79 12.56
N GLU A 437 6.84 -15.01 13.12
CA GLU A 437 5.98 -15.33 14.27
C GLU A 437 6.51 -14.74 15.59
N ASN A 438 7.82 -14.66 15.73
CA ASN A 438 8.49 -14.04 16.88
C ASN A 438 9.73 -13.31 16.39
N PRO A 439 9.58 -12.07 15.89
CA PRO A 439 10.68 -11.35 15.29
C PRO A 439 11.89 -11.18 16.22
N GLN A 440 13.05 -11.57 15.74
CA GLN A 440 14.33 -11.42 16.42
C GLN A 440 15.25 -10.43 15.73
N TYR A 441 15.03 -10.26 14.41
CA TYR A 441 15.82 -9.35 13.58
C TYR A 441 14.89 -8.45 12.75
N SER A 442 15.28 -7.18 12.62
CA SER A 442 14.85 -6.30 11.55
C SER A 442 15.96 -6.17 10.53
N TRP A 443 15.60 -6.05 9.27
CA TRP A 443 16.57 -5.99 8.18
C TRP A 443 16.11 -5.08 7.06
N ALA A 444 17.08 -4.48 6.36
CA ALA A 444 16.85 -3.65 5.19
C ALA A 444 17.96 -3.86 4.16
N ILE A 445 17.57 -3.97 2.89
CA ILE A 445 18.44 -4.09 1.71
C ILE A 445 17.96 -3.07 0.70
N LEU A 446 18.75 -2.05 0.41
CA LEU A 446 18.46 -0.98 -0.52
C LEU A 446 19.50 -1.00 -1.64
N VAL A 447 19.09 -1.24 -2.88
CA VAL A 447 19.98 -1.29 -4.04
C VAL A 447 19.51 -0.29 -5.09
N ASN A 448 20.39 0.63 -5.45
CA ASN A 448 20.18 1.59 -6.54
C ASN A 448 21.27 1.45 -7.59
N ASN A 449 20.93 1.61 -8.87
CA ASN A 449 21.84 1.67 -10.01
C ASN A 449 22.73 0.41 -10.19
N TRP A 450 22.18 -0.78 -10.01
CA TRP A 450 22.91 -2.02 -10.26
C TRP A 450 23.12 -2.26 -11.77
N HIS A 451 24.04 -3.17 -12.10
CA HIS A 451 24.32 -3.55 -13.46
C HIS A 451 23.71 -4.94 -13.81
N GLY A 452 23.06 -5.05 -14.96
CA GLY A 452 22.45 -6.30 -15.42
C GLY A 452 20.94 -6.40 -15.21
N SER A 453 20.39 -7.61 -15.25
CA SER A 453 18.95 -7.81 -15.19
C SER A 453 18.40 -7.75 -13.76
N ARG A 454 17.15 -7.28 -13.62
CA ARG A 454 16.43 -7.31 -12.33
C ARG A 454 16.23 -8.74 -11.79
N ALA A 455 16.12 -9.73 -12.67
CA ALA A 455 16.00 -11.12 -12.28
C ALA A 455 17.25 -11.59 -11.53
N ASN A 456 18.45 -11.30 -12.09
CA ASN A 456 19.72 -11.64 -11.45
C ASN A 456 19.87 -10.92 -10.10
N LEU A 457 19.48 -9.64 -10.03
CA LEU A 457 19.52 -8.90 -8.75
C LEU A 457 18.62 -9.56 -7.69
N LYS A 458 17.40 -9.95 -8.07
CA LYS A 458 16.49 -10.65 -7.15
C LYS A 458 17.05 -11.98 -6.68
N ASP A 459 17.71 -12.72 -7.55
CA ASP A 459 18.37 -13.98 -7.20
C ASP A 459 19.50 -13.79 -6.18
N GLU A 460 20.32 -12.72 -6.32
CA GLU A 460 21.37 -12.38 -5.36
C GLU A 460 20.79 -11.94 -4.00
N ILE A 461 19.70 -11.17 -4.01
CA ILE A 461 19.01 -10.77 -2.76
C ILE A 461 18.43 -12.00 -2.05
N GLU A 462 17.81 -12.94 -2.78
CA GLU A 462 17.32 -14.20 -2.20
C GLU A 462 18.46 -15.00 -1.58
N LEU A 463 19.62 -15.09 -2.27
CA LEU A 463 20.79 -15.78 -1.76
C LEU A 463 21.34 -15.12 -0.48
N LEU A 464 21.37 -13.79 -0.44
CA LEU A 464 21.73 -13.05 0.78
C LEU A 464 20.78 -13.41 1.95
N LEU A 465 19.47 -13.36 1.74
CA LEU A 465 18.49 -13.69 2.78
C LEU A 465 18.60 -15.14 3.27
N LEU A 466 18.88 -16.08 2.36
CA LEU A 466 19.19 -17.46 2.71
C LEU A 466 20.45 -17.56 3.56
N ASN A 467 21.54 -16.88 3.20
CA ASN A 467 22.79 -16.88 3.94
C ASN A 467 22.66 -16.19 5.31
N LEU A 468 21.80 -15.16 5.43
CA LEU A 468 21.56 -14.46 6.69
C LEU A 468 20.72 -15.29 7.67
N PHE A 469 19.76 -16.08 7.20
CA PHE A 469 18.73 -16.62 8.09
C PHE A 469 18.62 -18.14 8.10
N SER A 470 19.31 -18.89 7.22
CA SER A 470 19.33 -20.34 7.28
C SER A 470 20.03 -20.83 8.55
N GLY A 471 19.44 -21.82 9.18
CA GLY A 471 19.95 -22.39 10.45
C GLY A 471 19.50 -21.66 11.73
N LEU A 472 18.93 -20.43 11.62
CA LEU A 472 18.44 -19.69 12.78
C LEU A 472 17.00 -20.05 13.19
N GLY A 473 16.27 -20.77 12.35
CA GLY A 473 14.85 -21.15 12.57
C GLY A 473 14.60 -22.52 13.19
N GLY A 474 15.60 -23.16 13.78
CA GLY A 474 15.56 -24.56 14.20
C GLY A 474 15.51 -24.88 15.69
N SER A 475 15.29 -23.90 16.58
CA SER A 475 15.29 -24.16 18.02
C SER A 475 14.01 -23.72 18.73
N SER A 476 12.88 -24.43 18.47
CA SER A 476 11.75 -24.42 19.42
C SER A 476 10.79 -25.60 19.21
N SER A 477 11.31 -26.85 19.32
CA SER A 477 10.45 -28.00 19.59
C SER A 477 11.27 -29.17 20.18
N SER A 478 11.90 -28.98 21.37
CA SER A 478 12.30 -30.07 22.20
C SER A 478 12.53 -29.57 23.62
N ALA A 479 11.43 -29.15 24.29
CA ALA A 479 11.35 -29.05 25.72
C ALA A 479 9.87 -29.08 26.13
N ALA A 480 9.22 -30.25 25.95
CA ALA A 480 8.01 -30.62 26.64
C ALA A 480 7.84 -32.13 26.46
N GLU A 481 8.53 -32.91 27.25
CA GLU A 481 8.13 -34.24 27.79
C GLU A 481 8.53 -34.29 29.23
#